data_d27e55eaa59e1bee7792d53cc37012a4
#
_entry.id   d27e55eaa59e1bee7792d53cc37012a4
#
_cell.length_a   1.000
_cell.length_b   1.000
_cell.length_c   1.000
_cell.angle_alpha   90.00
_cell.angle_beta   90.00
_cell.angle_gamma   90.00
#
_symmetry.space_group_name_H-M   'P 1'
#
loop_
_entity.id
_entity.type
_entity.pdbx_description
1 polymer ?
#
loop_
_entity_poly.entity_id
_entity_poly.type
_entity_poly.pdbx_seq_one_letter_code
_entity_poly.pdbx_strand_id
1 'polypeptide(L)'
;MDKHTSVASYVCGCYQKNSGDDKKCVIASTASPYKFVKSVMSAIDSKYADQDEFSLLSVLEETSGREMPQAIKDILNANILHDLECDADKMKDTVKNILEV
;
A
#
# COMPACT_ATOMS: atom_id res chain seq x y z
N MET A 1 -8.35 -5.15 1.73
CA MET A 1 -7.06 -5.85 1.95
C MET A 1 -5.98 -5.15 1.13
N ASP A 2 -4.75 -5.15 1.63
CA ASP A 2 -3.60 -4.78 0.80
C ASP A 2 -3.23 -5.90 -0.19
N LYS A 3 -2.38 -5.59 -1.16
CA LYS A 3 -2.03 -6.52 -2.26
C LYS A 3 -1.36 -7.82 -1.78
N HIS A 4 -0.58 -7.78 -0.70
CA HIS A 4 0.12 -8.97 -0.19
C HIS A 4 -0.85 -9.89 0.55
N THR A 5 -1.71 -9.33 1.40
CA THR A 5 -2.78 -10.06 2.07
C THR A 5 -3.76 -10.68 1.07
N SER A 6 -4.04 -10.01 -0.04
CA SER A 6 -4.91 -10.53 -1.11
C SER A 6 -4.33 -11.78 -1.77
N VAL A 7 -3.02 -11.83 -2.01
CA VAL A 7 -2.33 -13.04 -2.52
C VAL A 7 -2.46 -14.18 -1.53
N ALA A 8 -2.17 -13.94 -0.24
CA ALA A 8 -2.28 -14.97 0.78
C ALA A 8 -3.72 -15.52 0.91
N SER A 9 -4.71 -14.63 0.85
CA SER A 9 -6.13 -15.01 0.89
C SER A 9 -6.53 -15.87 -0.32
N TYR A 10 -6.09 -15.48 -1.51
CA TYR A 10 -6.35 -16.24 -2.73
C TYR A 10 -5.72 -17.63 -2.69
N VAL A 11 -4.45 -17.73 -2.31
CA VAL A 11 -3.73 -19.01 -2.19
C VAL A 11 -4.38 -19.91 -1.16
N CYS A 12 -4.78 -19.39 0.01
CA CYS A 12 -5.53 -20.14 1.03
C CYS A 12 -6.84 -20.71 0.47
N GLY A 13 -7.60 -19.90 -0.26
CA GLY A 13 -8.84 -20.38 -0.90
C GLY A 13 -8.61 -21.45 -1.96
N CYS A 14 -7.55 -21.34 -2.75
CA CYS A 14 -7.16 -22.38 -3.72
C CYS A 14 -6.75 -23.67 -3.02
N TYR A 15 -5.97 -23.59 -1.95
CA TYR A 15 -5.58 -24.74 -1.15
C TYR A 15 -6.80 -25.49 -0.60
N GLN A 16 -7.71 -24.76 0.05
CA GLN A 16 -8.93 -25.35 0.62
C GLN A 16 -9.79 -26.05 -0.43
N LYS A 17 -9.95 -25.43 -1.60
CA LYS A 17 -10.69 -26.04 -2.71
C LYS A 17 -10.06 -27.33 -3.23
N ASN A 18 -8.72 -27.35 -3.34
CA ASN A 18 -8.00 -28.49 -3.92
C ASN A 18 -7.81 -29.64 -2.93
N SER A 19 -7.65 -29.33 -1.64
CA SER A 19 -7.41 -30.34 -0.59
C SER A 19 -8.68 -30.82 0.11
N GLY A 20 -9.80 -30.08 0.02
CA GLY A 20 -10.99 -30.32 0.82
C GLY A 20 -10.81 -30.01 2.31
N ASP A 21 -9.70 -29.34 2.69
CA ASP A 21 -9.44 -28.94 4.07
C ASP A 21 -10.29 -27.72 4.44
N ASP A 22 -11.20 -27.90 5.39
CA ASP A 22 -12.14 -26.89 5.88
C ASP A 22 -11.68 -26.18 7.17
N LYS A 23 -10.44 -26.44 7.62
CA LYS A 23 -9.89 -25.81 8.81
C LYS A 23 -9.79 -24.30 8.65
N LYS A 24 -10.00 -23.59 9.75
CA LYS A 24 -9.84 -22.13 9.80
C LYS A 24 -8.41 -21.75 9.50
N CYS A 25 -8.24 -20.90 8.49
CA CYS A 25 -6.96 -20.27 8.18
C CYS A 25 -6.84 -18.91 8.88
N VAL A 26 -5.65 -18.60 9.40
CA VAL A 26 -5.28 -17.27 9.90
C VAL A 26 -4.29 -16.66 8.92
N ILE A 27 -4.67 -15.51 8.36
CA ILE A 27 -3.84 -14.78 7.41
C ILE A 27 -3.32 -13.52 8.10
N ALA A 28 -2.00 -13.40 8.25
CA ALA A 28 -1.37 -12.20 8.78
C ALA A 28 -1.44 -11.07 7.75
N SER A 29 -2.09 -9.95 8.12
CA SER A 29 -2.14 -8.74 7.32
C SER A 29 -1.21 -7.70 7.94
N THR A 30 -0.11 -7.41 7.27
CA THR A 30 0.98 -6.57 7.79
C THR A 30 0.99 -5.15 7.22
N ALA A 31 0.09 -4.84 6.29
CA ALA A 31 0.00 -3.53 5.66
C ALA A 31 -1.44 -3.06 5.48
N SER A 32 -1.61 -1.74 5.45
CA SER A 32 -2.88 -1.12 5.11
C SER A 32 -3.04 -0.99 3.59
N PRO A 33 -4.26 -1.15 3.03
CA PRO A 33 -4.54 -0.83 1.64
C PRO A 33 -4.24 0.64 1.30
N TYR A 34 -4.36 1.54 2.24
CA TYR A 34 -4.01 2.96 2.08
C TYR A 34 -2.53 3.20 1.78
N LYS A 35 -1.64 2.31 2.24
CA LYS A 35 -0.20 2.38 1.90
C LYS A 35 0.10 2.07 0.42
N PHE A 36 -0.82 1.40 -0.26
CA PHE A 36 -0.69 0.98 -1.66
C PHE A 36 -1.93 1.34 -2.46
N VAL A 37 -2.50 2.51 -2.19
CA VAL A 37 -3.82 2.92 -2.70
C VAL A 37 -3.91 2.80 -4.22
N LYS A 38 -2.91 3.25 -4.97
CA LYS A 38 -2.90 3.16 -6.43
C LYS A 38 -2.98 1.71 -6.93
N SER A 39 -2.19 0.81 -6.33
CA SER A 39 -2.24 -0.62 -6.69
C SER A 39 -3.58 -1.26 -6.33
N VAL A 40 -4.16 -0.89 -5.19
CA VAL A 40 -5.45 -1.42 -4.74
C VAL A 40 -6.58 -0.92 -5.63
N MET A 41 -6.64 0.38 -5.92
CA MET A 41 -7.68 0.97 -6.74
C MET A 41 -7.60 0.51 -8.19
N SER A 42 -6.39 0.41 -8.77
CA SER A 42 -6.20 -0.12 -10.13
C SER A 42 -6.61 -1.60 -10.27
N ALA A 43 -6.52 -2.37 -9.20
CA ALA A 43 -7.01 -3.75 -9.18
C ALA A 43 -8.54 -3.86 -9.09
N ILE A 44 -9.21 -2.82 -8.58
CA ILE A 44 -10.67 -2.72 -8.55
C ILE A 44 -11.21 -2.28 -9.92
N ASP A 45 -10.60 -1.23 -10.49
CA ASP A 45 -10.97 -0.70 -11.79
C ASP A 45 -9.75 -0.01 -12.44
N SER A 46 -9.43 -0.40 -13.67
CA SER A 46 -8.29 0.13 -14.44
C SER A 46 -8.34 1.65 -14.67
N LYS A 47 -9.51 2.29 -14.60
CA LYS A 47 -9.65 3.75 -14.71
C LYS A 47 -8.88 4.54 -13.64
N TYR A 48 -8.50 3.89 -12.54
CA TYR A 48 -7.74 4.51 -11.46
C TYR A 48 -6.22 4.45 -11.66
N ALA A 49 -5.73 3.72 -12.67
CA ALA A 49 -4.28 3.50 -12.87
C ALA A 49 -3.49 4.80 -13.13
N ASP A 50 -4.11 5.76 -13.83
CA ASP A 50 -3.47 7.03 -14.21
C ASP A 50 -3.84 8.20 -13.29
N GLN A 51 -4.58 7.94 -12.22
CA GLN A 51 -4.97 8.98 -11.26
C GLN A 51 -3.88 9.24 -10.22
N ASP A 52 -3.90 10.47 -9.70
CA ASP A 52 -3.01 10.87 -8.61
C ASP A 52 -3.27 10.03 -7.35
N GLU A 53 -2.18 9.60 -6.71
CA GLU A 53 -2.24 8.69 -5.57
C GLU A 53 -2.97 9.30 -4.36
N PHE A 54 -2.79 10.61 -4.11
CA PHE A 54 -3.43 11.28 -2.98
C PHE A 54 -4.94 11.44 -3.18
N SER A 55 -5.39 11.71 -4.40
CA SER A 55 -6.83 11.76 -4.72
C SER A 55 -7.51 10.41 -4.56
N LEU A 56 -6.79 9.30 -4.82
CA LEU A 56 -7.32 7.94 -4.64
C LEU A 56 -7.55 7.55 -3.18
N LEU A 57 -6.95 8.24 -2.22
CA LEU A 57 -7.17 7.95 -0.79
C LEU A 57 -8.62 8.18 -0.38
N SER A 58 -9.21 9.29 -0.81
CA SER A 58 -10.63 9.60 -0.54
C SER A 58 -11.55 8.63 -1.28
N VAL A 59 -11.22 8.27 -2.52
CA VAL A 59 -11.99 7.29 -3.29
C VAL A 59 -11.96 5.91 -2.65
N LEU A 60 -10.82 5.51 -2.07
CA LEU A 60 -10.70 4.26 -1.34
C LEU A 60 -11.55 4.27 -0.06
N GLU A 61 -11.57 5.39 0.67
CA GLU A 61 -12.42 5.56 1.86
C GLU A 61 -13.89 5.36 1.51
N GLU A 62 -14.38 6.05 0.49
CA GLU A 62 -15.77 5.93 0.02
C GLU A 62 -16.09 4.51 -0.47
N THR A 63 -15.21 3.91 -1.31
CA THR A 63 -15.42 2.59 -1.90
C THR A 63 -15.40 1.48 -0.84
N SER A 64 -14.52 1.59 0.14
CA SER A 64 -14.36 0.57 1.19
C SER A 64 -15.34 0.72 2.35
N GLY A 65 -15.93 1.90 2.53
CA GLY A 65 -16.72 2.26 3.71
C GLY A 65 -15.92 2.21 5.00
N ARG A 66 -14.58 2.29 4.92
CA ARG A 66 -13.66 2.26 6.05
C ARG A 66 -12.94 3.58 6.18
N GLU A 67 -13.01 4.17 7.34
CA GLU A 67 -12.35 5.43 7.64
C GLU A 67 -10.84 5.38 7.37
N MET A 68 -10.33 6.46 6.77
CA MET A 68 -8.92 6.64 6.52
C MET A 68 -8.16 6.69 7.86
N PRO A 69 -7.06 5.90 8.00
CA PRO A 69 -6.24 5.94 9.22
C PRO A 69 -5.70 7.33 9.52
N GLN A 70 -5.65 7.71 10.81
CA GLN A 70 -5.19 9.02 11.23
C GLN A 70 -3.79 9.36 10.70
N ALA A 71 -2.86 8.41 10.72
CA ALA A 71 -1.52 8.60 10.19
C ALA A 71 -1.49 9.02 8.70
N ILE A 72 -2.45 8.56 7.90
CA ILE A 72 -2.57 8.98 6.49
C ILE A 72 -3.15 10.40 6.41
N LYS A 73 -4.17 10.73 7.23
CA LYS A 73 -4.72 12.08 7.33
C LYS A 73 -3.64 13.10 7.74
N ASP A 74 -2.78 12.72 8.68
CA ASP A 74 -1.68 13.58 9.14
C ASP A 74 -0.67 13.85 8.03
N ILE A 75 -0.32 12.83 7.22
CA ILE A 75 0.60 12.99 6.07
C ILE A 75 0.01 13.90 5.00
N LEU A 76 -1.29 13.83 4.72
CA LEU A 76 -1.94 14.69 3.74
C LEU A 76 -1.83 16.18 4.06
N ASN A 77 -1.74 16.50 5.35
CA ASN A 77 -1.64 17.87 5.85
C ASN A 77 -0.22 18.26 6.31
N ALA A 78 0.74 17.33 6.21
CA ALA A 78 2.11 17.57 6.65
C ALA A 78 2.88 18.43 5.64
N ASN A 79 3.75 19.28 6.14
CA ASN A 79 4.72 19.97 5.32
C ASN A 79 5.78 19.00 4.81
N ILE A 80 6.25 19.21 3.58
CA ILE A 80 7.44 18.52 3.07
C ILE A 80 8.64 19.01 3.86
N LEU A 81 9.29 18.10 4.60
CA LEU A 81 10.43 18.43 5.45
C LEU A 81 11.78 18.23 4.73
N HIS A 82 11.79 17.40 3.70
CA HIS A 82 13.00 17.03 2.96
C HIS A 82 12.68 17.07 1.46
N ASP A 83 13.48 17.82 0.72
CA ASP A 83 13.38 18.03 -0.72
C ASP A 83 14.57 17.44 -1.50
N LEU A 84 15.46 16.73 -0.78
CA LEU A 84 16.63 16.14 -1.39
C LEU A 84 16.26 14.88 -2.19
N GLU A 85 16.54 14.91 -3.48
CA GLU A 85 16.35 13.78 -4.39
C GLU A 85 17.71 13.33 -4.96
N CYS A 86 17.84 12.04 -5.23
CA CYS A 86 19.00 11.50 -5.93
C CYS A 86 18.64 10.23 -6.71
N ASP A 87 19.42 9.95 -7.74
CA ASP A 87 19.35 8.69 -8.47
C ASP A 87 19.75 7.50 -7.58
N ALA A 88 19.22 6.31 -7.88
CA ALA A 88 19.46 5.12 -7.07
C ALA A 88 20.94 4.72 -6.96
N ASP A 89 21.72 4.94 -8.01
CA ASP A 89 23.17 4.69 -8.05
C ASP A 89 23.98 5.68 -7.22
N LYS A 90 23.43 6.87 -6.94
CA LYS A 90 24.05 7.93 -6.13
C LYS A 90 23.65 7.92 -4.66
N MET A 91 22.69 7.05 -4.29
CA MET A 91 22.15 7.01 -2.93
C MET A 91 23.24 6.88 -1.85
N LYS A 92 24.25 6.03 -2.06
CA LYS A 92 25.35 5.84 -1.11
C LYS A 92 26.15 7.11 -0.87
N ASP A 93 26.51 7.81 -1.96
CA ASP A 93 27.32 9.03 -1.86
C ASP A 93 26.49 10.19 -1.28
N THR A 94 25.21 10.27 -1.62
CA THR A 94 24.29 11.24 -1.04
C THR A 94 24.17 11.06 0.47
N VAL A 95 24.00 9.81 0.96
CA VAL A 95 23.95 9.53 2.41
C VAL A 95 25.27 9.92 3.09
N LYS A 96 26.42 9.61 2.49
CA LYS A 96 27.71 10.02 3.04
C LYS A 96 27.87 11.54 3.14
N ASN A 97 27.43 12.25 2.10
CA ASN A 97 27.47 13.72 2.10
C ASN A 97 26.58 14.33 3.19
N ILE A 98 25.37 13.73 3.42
CA ILE A 98 24.48 14.19 4.50
C ILE A 98 25.12 13.95 5.88
N LEU A 99 25.81 12.81 6.04
CA LEU A 99 26.45 12.42 7.31
C LEU A 99 27.85 13.00 7.49
N GLU A 100 28.38 13.72 6.50
CA GLU A 100 29.73 14.30 6.48
C GLU A 100 30.86 13.26 6.70
N VAL A 101 30.71 12.06 6.10
CA VAL A 101 31.65 10.93 6.23
C VAL A 101 32.13 10.39 4.89
#